data_ad5a4396635aff53b272c68553bcd9a1
#
_entry.id   ad5a4396635aff53b272c68553bcd9a1
#
_cell.length_a   1.000
_cell.length_b   1.000
_cell.length_c   1.000
_cell.angle_alpha   90.00
_cell.angle_beta   90.00
_cell.angle_gamma   90.00
#
_symmetry.space_group_name_H-M   'P 1'
#
loop_
_entity.id
_entity.type
_entity.pdbx_description
1 polymer ?
#
loop_
_entity_poly.entity_id
_entity_poly.type
_entity_poly.pdbx_seq_one_letter_code
_entity_poly.pdbx_strand_id
1 'polypeptide(L)'
;MQNNKSKQKQAEKETPTNWQRIEMVIQQSKMTANAFARHIGLPRGENLYQIKRGNNGISLDVADRIVSKFPQVDKLWLLTGEGQMFSDEKLRGVQ
;
A
#
# COMPACT_ATOMS: atom_id res chain seq x y z
N MET A 1 26.24 11.54 -11.73
CA MET A 1 25.76 11.65 -11.60
C MET A 1 25.15 11.61 -11.52
N GLN A 2 25.11 11.46 -11.64
CA GLN A 2 24.37 11.47 -11.53
C GLN A 2 23.55 11.36 -11.46
N ASN A 3 23.54 11.08 -11.55
CA ASN A 3 22.62 11.06 -11.42
C ASN A 3 21.95 11.02 -11.28
N ASN A 4 22.00 10.75 -11.25
CA ASN A 4 21.22 10.83 -11.01
C ASN A 4 20.61 11.08 -10.92
N LYS A 5 20.58 11.06 -11.00
CA LYS A 5 19.99 11.53 -10.84
C LYS A 5 19.17 11.88 -10.99
N SER A 6 19.26 11.99 -11.19
CA SER A 6 18.34 12.39 -11.36
C SER A 6 17.30 11.76 -11.27
N LYS A 7 17.08 11.02 -11.17
CA LYS A 7 16.17 10.42 -10.95
C LYS A 7 15.63 10.57 -9.85
N GLN A 8 16.01 11.01 -9.07
CA GLN A 8 15.54 11.12 -7.97
C GLN A 8 14.67 12.14 -7.79
N LYS A 9 14.67 13.18 -8.18
CA LYS A 9 13.79 14.11 -7.98
C LYS A 9 12.55 13.76 -8.51
N GLN A 10 12.49 13.01 -9.47
CA GLN A 10 11.29 12.59 -9.90
C GLN A 10 10.66 11.79 -8.96
N ALA A 11 11.30 11.00 -8.22
CA ALA A 11 10.73 10.17 -7.22
C ALA A 11 9.92 10.95 -6.28
N GLU A 12 10.28 12.13 -6.00
CA GLU A 12 9.53 12.87 -5.10
C GLU A 12 8.22 13.25 -5.61
N LYS A 13 8.07 13.41 -6.86
CA LYS A 13 6.83 13.78 -7.37
C LYS A 13 5.98 12.67 -7.78
N GLU A 14 6.50 11.50 -7.92
CA GLU A 14 5.74 10.36 -8.35
C GLU A 14 4.98 9.73 -7.26
N THR A 15 3.79 9.24 -7.57
CA THR A 15 3.08 8.47 -6.58
C THR A 15 3.70 7.10 -6.48
N PRO A 16 3.65 6.47 -5.32
CA PRO A 16 4.14 5.10 -5.19
C PRO A 16 3.36 4.15 -6.08
N THR A 17 4.04 3.12 -6.55
CA THR A 17 3.37 2.08 -7.35
C THR A 17 2.40 1.30 -6.48
N ASN A 18 1.58 0.48 -7.11
CA ASN A 18 0.66 -0.36 -6.36
C ASN A 18 1.39 -1.20 -5.33
N TRP A 19 2.48 -1.86 -5.74
CA TRP A 19 3.21 -2.67 -4.80
C TRP A 19 3.87 -1.84 -3.70
N GLN A 20 4.40 -0.68 -4.05
CA GLN A 20 5.03 0.15 -3.06
C GLN A 20 4.04 0.58 -1.98
N ARG A 21 2.81 0.84 -2.39
CA ARG A 21 1.80 1.21 -1.41
C ARG A 21 1.49 0.06 -0.46
N ILE A 22 1.35 -1.14 -1.01
CA ILE A 22 1.12 -2.30 -0.17
C ILE A 22 2.31 -2.53 0.76
N GLU A 23 3.50 -2.39 0.22
CA GLU A 23 4.70 -2.59 1.02
C GLU A 23 4.78 -1.60 2.17
N MET A 24 4.34 -0.37 1.95
CA MET A 24 4.32 0.62 3.02
C MET A 24 3.39 0.17 4.15
N VAL A 25 2.25 -0.42 3.81
CA VAL A 25 1.34 -0.91 4.83
C VAL A 25 1.95 -2.11 5.55
N ILE A 26 2.59 -3.01 4.80
CA ILE A 26 3.24 -4.16 5.42
C ILE A 26 4.30 -3.70 6.42
N GLN A 27 5.07 -2.71 6.06
CA GLN A 27 6.10 -2.21 6.96
C GLN A 27 5.50 -1.58 8.20
N GLN A 28 4.39 -0.90 8.05
CA GLN A 28 3.72 -0.32 9.21
C GLN A 28 3.20 -1.42 10.13
N SER A 29 2.81 -2.55 9.55
CA SER A 29 2.27 -3.65 10.33
C SER A 29 3.36 -4.44 11.05
N LYS A 30 4.59 -4.28 10.59
CA LYS A 30 5.74 -5.03 11.14
C LYS A 30 5.61 -6.53 10.92
N MET A 31 4.90 -6.91 9.87
CA MET A 31 4.77 -8.31 9.49
C MET A 31 5.58 -8.60 8.26
N THR A 32 5.81 -9.87 8.00
CA THR A 32 6.33 -10.27 6.69
C THR A 32 5.19 -10.22 5.70
N ALA A 33 5.50 -10.24 4.42
CA ALA A 33 4.47 -10.20 3.39
C ALA A 33 3.54 -11.41 3.52
N ASN A 34 4.09 -12.59 3.80
CA ASN A 34 3.25 -13.78 3.93
C ASN A 34 2.33 -13.69 5.15
N ALA A 35 2.84 -13.21 6.26
CA ALA A 35 2.03 -13.06 7.45
C ALA A 35 0.95 -12.01 7.22
N PHE A 36 1.30 -10.92 6.52
CA PHE A 36 0.36 -9.87 6.21
C PHE A 36 -0.78 -10.43 5.34
N ALA A 37 -0.43 -11.21 4.32
CA ALA A 37 -1.44 -11.78 3.44
C ALA A 37 -2.43 -12.61 4.24
N ARG A 38 -1.92 -13.46 5.11
CA ARG A 38 -2.82 -14.28 5.92
C ARG A 38 -3.65 -13.45 6.87
N HIS A 39 -3.04 -12.40 7.41
CA HIS A 39 -3.73 -11.53 8.36
C HIS A 39 -4.94 -10.86 7.71
N ILE A 40 -4.82 -10.46 6.46
CA ILE A 40 -5.94 -9.81 5.78
C ILE A 40 -6.86 -10.82 5.09
N GLY A 41 -6.62 -12.10 5.31
CA GLY A 41 -7.54 -13.12 4.82
C GLY A 41 -7.25 -13.72 3.47
N LEU A 42 -6.06 -13.52 2.96
CA LEU A 42 -5.65 -14.17 1.72
C LEU A 42 -4.94 -15.45 2.10
N PRO A 43 -5.41 -16.59 1.64
CA PRO A 43 -4.83 -17.85 2.07
C PRO A 43 -3.39 -18.03 1.66
N ARG A 44 -2.99 -17.39 0.58
CA ARG A 44 -1.63 -17.50 0.13
C ARG A 44 -1.17 -16.13 -0.22
N GLY A 45 0.09 -15.93 -0.31
CA GLY A 45 0.63 -14.65 -0.71
C GLY A 45 0.57 -14.39 -2.19
N GLU A 46 -0.09 -15.25 -2.94
CA GLU A 46 -0.04 -15.19 -4.39
C GLU A 46 -0.63 -13.90 -4.95
N ASN A 47 -1.73 -13.42 -4.38
CA ASN A 47 -2.31 -12.19 -4.86
C ASN A 47 -1.35 -11.03 -4.69
N LEU A 48 -0.67 -10.97 -3.55
CA LEU A 48 0.29 -9.90 -3.32
C LEU A 48 1.48 -10.06 -4.24
N TYR A 49 1.89 -11.29 -4.48
CA TYR A 49 3.02 -11.56 -5.35
C TYR A 49 2.73 -11.07 -6.76
N GLN A 50 1.50 -11.27 -7.26
CA GLN A 50 1.14 -10.82 -8.59
C GLN A 50 1.15 -9.29 -8.67
N ILE A 51 0.75 -8.63 -7.61
CA ILE A 51 0.82 -7.18 -7.57
C ILE A 51 2.28 -6.72 -7.57
N LYS A 52 3.13 -7.42 -6.83
CA LYS A 52 4.54 -7.08 -6.78
C LYS A 52 5.18 -7.21 -8.14
N ARG A 53 4.80 -8.21 -8.89
CA ARG A 53 5.35 -8.42 -10.23
C ARG A 53 4.78 -7.46 -11.26
N GLY A 54 3.75 -6.72 -10.90
CA GLY A 54 3.15 -5.78 -11.83
C GLY A 54 2.09 -6.38 -12.72
N ASN A 55 1.71 -7.63 -12.48
CA ASN A 55 0.71 -8.28 -13.30
C ASN A 55 -0.70 -7.82 -12.95
N ASN A 56 -0.93 -7.47 -11.72
CA ASN A 56 -2.25 -7.05 -11.26
C ASN A 56 -2.18 -5.76 -10.51
N GLY A 57 -3.24 -4.97 -10.58
CA GLY A 57 -3.38 -3.83 -9.70
C GLY A 57 -3.97 -4.28 -8.37
N ILE A 58 -4.27 -3.33 -7.51
CA ILE A 58 -4.91 -3.62 -6.25
C ILE A 58 -6.40 -3.64 -6.50
N SER A 59 -7.04 -4.79 -6.28
CA SER A 59 -8.46 -4.90 -6.48
C SER A 59 -9.21 -4.29 -5.29
N LEU A 60 -10.48 -4.02 -5.49
CA LEU A 60 -11.30 -3.54 -4.41
C LEU A 60 -11.36 -4.54 -3.27
N ASP A 61 -11.38 -5.84 -3.60
CA ASP A 61 -11.40 -6.87 -2.58
C ASP A 61 -10.16 -6.81 -1.71
N VAL A 62 -8.99 -6.70 -2.31
CA VAL A 62 -7.76 -6.62 -1.53
C VAL A 62 -7.72 -5.33 -0.72
N ALA A 63 -8.14 -4.22 -1.32
CA ALA A 63 -8.15 -2.95 -0.60
C ALA A 63 -9.09 -3.02 0.60
N ASP A 64 -10.26 -3.61 0.42
CA ASP A 64 -11.22 -3.73 1.53
C ASP A 64 -10.66 -4.62 2.65
N ARG A 65 -9.98 -5.69 2.29
CA ARG A 65 -9.38 -6.56 3.29
C ARG A 65 -8.32 -5.82 4.09
N ILE A 66 -7.52 -5.03 3.41
CA ILE A 66 -6.46 -4.27 4.08
C ILE A 66 -7.08 -3.22 5.01
N VAL A 67 -8.02 -2.45 4.51
CA VAL A 67 -8.62 -1.38 5.30
C VAL A 67 -9.41 -1.94 6.47
N SER A 68 -9.98 -3.14 6.30
CA SER A 68 -10.68 -3.78 7.39
C SER A 68 -9.76 -4.05 8.57
N LYS A 69 -8.51 -4.41 8.32
CA LYS A 69 -7.57 -4.70 9.39
C LYS A 69 -6.76 -3.48 9.80
N PHE A 70 -6.63 -2.52 8.91
CA PHE A 70 -5.85 -1.31 9.17
C PHE A 70 -6.71 -0.10 8.81
N PRO A 71 -7.72 0.19 9.64
CA PRO A 71 -8.71 1.23 9.27
C PRO A 71 -8.14 2.62 9.14
N GLN A 72 -6.95 2.85 9.65
CA GLN A 72 -6.33 4.16 9.50
C GLN A 72 -5.80 4.38 8.08
N VAL A 73 -5.67 3.32 7.29
CA VAL A 73 -5.19 3.45 5.92
C VAL A 73 -6.31 3.97 5.04
N ASP A 74 -6.00 4.99 4.25
CA ASP A 74 -6.99 5.57 3.35
C ASP A 74 -7.18 4.68 2.12
N LYS A 75 -8.41 4.25 1.89
CA LYS A 75 -8.69 3.32 0.81
C LYS A 75 -8.42 3.93 -0.55
N LEU A 76 -8.79 5.20 -0.73
CA LEU A 76 -8.56 5.85 -2.01
C LEU A 76 -7.05 5.93 -2.32
N TRP A 77 -6.26 6.29 -1.31
CA TRP A 77 -4.82 6.32 -1.50
C TRP A 77 -4.30 4.94 -1.88
N LEU A 78 -4.80 3.91 -1.19
CA LEU A 78 -4.33 2.56 -1.45
C LEU A 78 -4.62 2.16 -2.89
N LEU A 79 -5.79 2.50 -3.39
CA LEU A 79 -6.19 2.10 -4.73
C LEU A 79 -5.55 2.96 -5.83
N THR A 80 -5.35 4.23 -5.58
CA THR A 80 -4.97 5.16 -6.64
C THR A 80 -3.63 5.83 -6.45
N GLY A 81 -3.15 5.88 -5.26
CA GLY A 81 -1.93 6.64 -4.96
C GLY A 81 -2.17 8.09 -4.65
N GLU A 82 -3.42 8.54 -4.77
CA GLU A 82 -3.73 9.93 -4.52
C GLU A 82 -4.02 10.18 -3.06
N GLY A 83 -3.63 11.32 -2.59
CA GLY A 83 -3.89 11.67 -1.19
C GLY A 83 -2.79 11.16 -0.28
N GLN A 84 -3.15 10.81 0.91
CA GLN A 84 -2.20 10.38 1.92
C GLN A 84 -2.51 8.99 2.38
N MET A 85 -1.47 8.29 2.81
CA MET A 85 -1.60 6.91 3.29
C MET A 85 -2.61 6.78 4.41
N PHE A 86 -2.59 7.70 5.35
CA PHE A 86 -3.51 7.65 6.47
C PHE A 86 -4.61 8.68 6.28
N SER A 87 -5.82 8.25 6.58
CA SER A 87 -6.96 9.13 6.45
C SER A 87 -6.89 10.20 7.53
N ASP A 88 -7.04 11.45 7.15
CA ASP A 88 -7.04 12.53 8.11
C ASP A 88 -8.15 12.40 9.11
N GLU A 89 -9.30 11.96 8.67
CA GLU A 89 -10.37 11.75 9.57
C GLU A 89 -10.06 10.75 10.60
N LYS A 90 -9.41 9.64 10.22
CA LYS A 90 -9.06 8.62 11.16
C LYS A 90 -7.98 9.08 12.10
N LEU A 91 -7.08 9.87 11.61
CA LEU A 91 -6.03 10.35 12.46
C LEU A 91 -6.55 11.32 13.50
N ARG A 92 -7.53 12.16 13.12
CA ARG A 92 -8.02 13.13 14.02
C ARG A 92 -8.99 12.58 14.89
N GLY A 93 -9.56 11.66 14.55
CA GLY A 93 -10.39 11.08 15.22
C GLY A 93 -10.88 10.93 16.18
N VAL A 94 -10.55 11.01 16.61
CA VAL A 94 -10.92 10.96 17.50
C VAL A 94 -11.66 11.86 17.82
N GLN A 95 -12.03 12.59 17.32
CA GLN A 95 -12.84 13.47 17.73
C GLN A 95 -13.93 13.28 17.57
#